data_05f99af3185621325c7506e6dcaca20e
#
_entry.id   05f99af3185621325c7506e6dcaca20e
#
_cell.length_a   1.000
_cell.length_b   1.000
_cell.length_c   1.000
_cell.angle_alpha   90.00
_cell.angle_beta   90.00
_cell.angle_gamma   90.00
#
_symmetry.space_group_name_H-M   'P 1'
#
loop_
_entity.id
_entity.type
_entity.pdbx_description
1 polymer ?
#
loop_
_entity_poly.entity_id
_entity_poly.type
_entity_poly.pdbx_seq_one_letter_code
_entity_poly.pdbx_strand_id
1 'polypeptide(L)'
;AEIIIHNAPFDIGFINMELGKISLNRIDSYVDSISDSLVLAKEIRPGQRNNLDALCRSYGVDNTSRTLHGALLDAQLLSDVYLAMTRGQEGLEIDFISTPENLNIKDVDQADLIVSKPTENEIKLHKEYVNKIKIGTKNI
;
A
#
# COMPACT_ATOMS: atom_id res chain seq x y z
N ALA A 1 15.60 1.59 -15.48
CA ALA A 1 14.78 0.83 -14.50
C ALA A 1 15.22 1.20 -13.09
N GLU A 2 14.28 1.21 -12.13
CA GLU A 2 14.60 1.37 -10.70
C GLU A 2 14.84 -0.01 -10.08
N ILE A 3 15.84 -0.10 -9.20
CA ILE A 3 16.09 -1.29 -8.37
C ILE A 3 15.76 -0.99 -6.92
N ILE A 4 15.00 -1.88 -6.28
CA ILE A 4 14.65 -1.80 -4.87
C ILE A 4 15.43 -2.87 -4.10
N ILE A 5 16.19 -2.45 -3.09
CA ILE A 5 17.06 -3.33 -2.30
C ILE A 5 16.82 -3.05 -0.81
N HIS A 6 16.87 -4.07 0.03
CA HIS A 6 16.79 -3.91 1.48
C HIS A 6 18.19 -3.89 2.08
N ASN A 7 18.64 -2.73 2.59
CA ASN A 7 20.02 -2.46 3.00
C ASN A 7 20.97 -2.39 1.78
N ALA A 8 20.60 -1.57 0.81
CA ALA A 8 21.24 -1.44 -0.50
C ALA A 8 22.78 -1.33 -0.49
N PRO A 9 23.46 -0.62 0.45
CA PRO A 9 24.91 -0.50 0.42
C PRO A 9 25.64 -1.84 0.46
N PHE A 10 25.07 -2.86 1.12
CA PHE A 10 25.67 -4.19 1.21
C PHE A 10 25.65 -4.89 -0.17
N ASP A 11 24.50 -4.99 -0.78
CA ASP A 11 24.32 -5.69 -2.07
C ASP A 11 25.04 -4.95 -3.20
N ILE A 12 24.94 -3.62 -3.23
CA ILE A 12 25.65 -2.79 -4.23
C ILE A 12 27.17 -2.99 -4.14
N GLY A 13 27.71 -3.10 -2.94
CA GLY A 13 29.14 -3.38 -2.75
C GLY A 13 29.56 -4.68 -3.40
N PHE A 14 28.81 -5.76 -3.20
CA PHE A 14 29.05 -7.06 -3.82
C PHE A 14 28.88 -7.03 -5.33
N ILE A 15 27.79 -6.46 -5.83
CA ILE A 15 27.51 -6.36 -7.27
C ILE A 15 28.63 -5.60 -7.98
N ASN A 16 29.05 -4.45 -7.45
CA ASN A 16 30.11 -3.66 -8.04
C ASN A 16 31.48 -4.39 -8.00
N MET A 17 31.73 -5.17 -6.97
CA MET A 17 32.94 -6.00 -6.90
C MET A 17 32.93 -7.07 -8.01
N GLU A 18 31.80 -7.75 -8.22
CA GLU A 18 31.67 -8.78 -9.26
C GLU A 18 31.73 -8.16 -10.67
N LEU A 19 31.06 -7.03 -10.90
CA LEU A 19 31.13 -6.29 -12.16
C LEU A 19 32.58 -5.87 -12.47
N GLY A 20 33.32 -5.41 -11.46
CA GLY A 20 34.74 -5.03 -11.64
C GLY A 20 35.63 -6.20 -12.07
N LYS A 21 35.37 -7.42 -11.57
CA LYS A 21 36.14 -8.62 -11.96
C LYS A 21 36.01 -8.95 -13.48
N ILE A 22 34.86 -8.61 -14.07
CA ILE A 22 34.60 -8.85 -15.50
C ILE A 22 34.74 -7.56 -16.33
N SER A 23 35.39 -6.54 -15.79
CA SER A 23 35.68 -5.25 -16.46
C SER A 23 34.41 -4.51 -16.93
N LEU A 24 33.30 -4.67 -16.25
CA LEU A 24 32.09 -3.90 -16.48
C LEU A 24 32.03 -2.67 -15.57
N ASN A 25 31.21 -1.68 -15.98
CA ASN A 25 30.95 -0.49 -15.18
C ASN A 25 30.17 -0.83 -13.89
N ARG A 26 30.17 0.10 -12.94
CA ARG A 26 29.37 -0.02 -11.72
C ARG A 26 27.88 -0.09 -12.04
N ILE A 27 27.11 -0.69 -11.12
CA ILE A 27 25.66 -0.89 -11.27
C ILE A 27 24.91 0.43 -11.58
N ASP A 28 25.39 1.56 -11.04
CA ASP A 28 24.79 2.88 -11.24
C ASP A 28 24.75 3.29 -12.74
N SER A 29 25.59 2.66 -13.60
CA SER A 29 25.58 2.91 -15.05
C SER A 29 24.49 2.15 -15.80
N TYR A 30 23.84 1.19 -15.16
CA TYR A 30 22.86 0.29 -15.78
C TYR A 30 21.42 0.53 -15.28
N VAL A 31 21.24 1.31 -14.21
CA VAL A 31 19.95 1.57 -13.59
C VAL A 31 19.71 3.07 -13.47
N ASP A 32 18.44 3.47 -13.49
CA ASP A 32 18.07 4.87 -13.37
C ASP A 32 18.13 5.35 -11.90
N SER A 33 17.75 4.46 -10.99
CA SER A 33 17.76 4.75 -9.54
C SER A 33 17.88 3.47 -8.71
N ILE A 34 18.35 3.63 -7.47
CA ILE A 34 18.41 2.57 -6.47
C ILE A 34 17.71 3.06 -5.22
N SER A 35 16.65 2.36 -4.82
CA SER A 35 15.88 2.65 -3.63
C SER A 35 16.20 1.67 -2.50
N ASP A 36 16.61 2.20 -1.34
CA ASP A 36 16.86 1.40 -0.14
C ASP A 36 15.59 1.30 0.72
N SER A 37 14.94 0.15 0.69
CA SER A 37 13.71 -0.09 1.46
C SER A 37 13.93 -0.10 2.98
N LEU A 38 15.16 -0.32 3.47
CA LEU A 38 15.48 -0.21 4.90
C LEU A 38 15.49 1.25 5.36
N VAL A 39 16.01 2.16 4.53
CA VAL A 39 15.98 3.60 4.82
C VAL A 39 14.55 4.07 4.89
N LEU A 40 13.74 3.77 3.86
CA LEU A 40 12.32 4.09 3.83
C LEU A 40 11.57 3.53 5.05
N ALA A 41 11.82 2.26 5.41
CA ALA A 41 11.18 1.65 6.57
C ALA A 41 11.55 2.35 7.89
N LYS A 42 12.80 2.83 8.04
CA LYS A 42 13.23 3.59 9.23
C LYS A 42 12.57 4.96 9.32
N GLU A 43 12.29 5.60 8.18
CA GLU A 43 11.57 6.87 8.13
C GLU A 43 10.10 6.71 8.53
N ILE A 44 9.44 5.68 8.01
CA ILE A 44 8.03 5.39 8.31
C ILE A 44 7.86 4.86 9.75
N ARG A 45 8.83 4.07 10.24
CA ARG A 45 8.74 3.35 11.51
C ARG A 45 9.99 3.59 12.37
N PRO A 46 10.20 4.82 12.86
CA PRO A 46 11.39 5.15 13.66
C PRO A 46 11.42 4.34 14.96
N GLY A 47 12.61 3.86 15.34
CA GLY A 47 12.81 3.13 16.58
C GLY A 47 12.31 1.67 16.59
N GLN A 48 11.73 1.19 15.50
CA GLN A 48 11.26 -0.20 15.37
C GLN A 48 12.26 -1.09 14.65
N ARG A 49 12.08 -2.42 14.79
CA ARG A 49 12.83 -3.37 13.97
C ARG A 49 12.33 -3.33 12.54
N ASN A 50 13.24 -3.11 11.58
CA ASN A 50 12.95 -2.95 10.18
C ASN A 50 13.66 -3.99 9.28
N ASN A 51 14.00 -5.19 9.82
CA ASN A 51 14.41 -6.32 8.99
C ASN A 51 13.19 -6.88 8.23
N LEU A 52 13.40 -7.64 7.16
CA LEU A 52 12.34 -8.14 6.29
C LEU A 52 11.26 -8.92 7.06
N ASP A 53 11.63 -9.78 8.02
CA ASP A 53 10.67 -10.54 8.84
C ASP A 53 9.79 -9.64 9.73
N ALA A 54 10.39 -8.57 10.29
CA ALA A 54 9.66 -7.61 11.10
C ALA A 54 8.70 -6.78 10.24
N LEU A 55 9.11 -6.45 9.03
CA LEU A 55 8.27 -5.74 8.06
C LEU A 55 7.12 -6.62 7.57
N CYS A 56 7.37 -7.88 7.20
CA CYS A 56 6.31 -8.82 6.84
C CYS A 56 5.23 -8.89 7.93
N ARG A 57 5.64 -9.09 9.20
CA ARG A 57 4.69 -9.12 10.31
C ARG A 57 3.90 -7.83 10.49
N SER A 58 4.54 -6.69 10.29
CA SER A 58 3.89 -5.38 10.48
C SER A 58 2.90 -5.03 9.39
N TYR A 59 3.18 -5.46 8.17
CA TYR A 59 2.34 -5.18 7.01
C TYR A 59 1.43 -6.34 6.62
N GLY A 60 1.37 -7.40 7.44
CA GLY A 60 0.49 -8.55 7.21
C GLY A 60 0.88 -9.39 5.99
N VAL A 61 2.16 -9.34 5.58
CA VAL A 61 2.70 -10.16 4.49
C VAL A 61 3.03 -11.55 5.05
N ASP A 62 2.46 -12.59 4.45
CA ASP A 62 2.68 -13.97 4.87
C ASP A 62 4.10 -14.43 4.51
N ASN A 63 4.91 -14.71 5.53
CA ASN A 63 6.26 -15.23 5.39
C ASN A 63 6.42 -16.67 5.92
N THR A 64 5.33 -17.40 6.11
CA THR A 64 5.35 -18.77 6.68
C THR A 64 6.12 -19.76 5.80
N SER A 65 6.13 -19.57 4.49
CA SER A 65 6.88 -20.37 3.52
C SER A 65 8.39 -20.13 3.56
N ARG A 66 8.86 -19.14 4.32
CA ARG A 66 10.29 -18.77 4.46
C ARG A 66 11.04 -19.69 5.41
N THR A 67 10.96 -21.02 5.19
CA THR A 67 11.71 -22.01 5.98
C THR A 67 13.21 -22.07 5.62
N LEU A 68 13.53 -21.73 4.37
CA LEU A 68 14.88 -21.58 3.85
C LEU A 68 15.00 -20.19 3.23
N HIS A 69 16.07 -19.46 3.51
CA HIS A 69 16.34 -18.15 2.91
C HIS A 69 16.71 -18.29 1.44
N GLY A 70 15.68 -18.43 0.60
CA GLY A 70 15.83 -18.43 -0.86
C GLY A 70 15.80 -17.01 -1.40
N ALA A 71 16.81 -16.61 -2.16
CA ALA A 71 16.92 -15.25 -2.70
C ALA A 71 15.68 -14.81 -3.50
N LEU A 72 15.06 -15.71 -4.25
CA LEU A 72 13.85 -15.43 -5.01
C LEU A 72 12.64 -15.15 -4.09
N LEU A 73 12.49 -15.96 -3.05
CA LEU A 73 11.41 -15.79 -2.08
C LEU A 73 11.59 -14.49 -1.28
N ASP A 74 12.83 -14.18 -0.89
CA ASP A 74 13.16 -12.93 -0.19
C ASP A 74 12.87 -11.71 -1.07
N ALA A 75 13.18 -11.79 -2.37
CA ALA A 75 12.84 -10.72 -3.33
C ALA A 75 11.33 -10.55 -3.50
N GLN A 76 10.55 -11.64 -3.52
CA GLN A 76 9.10 -11.57 -3.60
C GLN A 76 8.49 -10.95 -2.34
N LEU A 77 8.92 -11.40 -1.15
CA LEU A 77 8.48 -10.82 0.13
C LEU A 77 8.86 -9.34 0.23
N LEU A 78 10.04 -8.96 -0.27
CA LEU A 78 10.46 -7.56 -0.32
C LEU A 78 9.54 -6.74 -1.22
N SER A 79 9.16 -7.28 -2.37
CA SER A 79 8.22 -6.62 -3.28
C SER A 79 6.86 -6.36 -2.61
N ASP A 80 6.30 -7.38 -1.94
CA ASP A 80 5.01 -7.27 -1.26
C ASP A 80 5.06 -6.27 -0.10
N VAL A 81 6.13 -6.31 0.71
CA VAL A 81 6.37 -5.36 1.80
C VAL A 81 6.55 -3.94 1.26
N TYR A 82 7.34 -3.76 0.20
CA TYR A 82 7.57 -2.44 -0.39
C TYR A 82 6.28 -1.83 -0.94
N LEU A 83 5.47 -2.63 -1.63
CA LEU A 83 4.16 -2.21 -2.09
C LEU A 83 3.22 -1.85 -0.92
N ALA A 84 3.26 -2.59 0.17
CA ALA A 84 2.48 -2.28 1.36
C ALA A 84 2.94 -1.00 2.07
N MET A 85 4.27 -0.73 2.09
CA MET A 85 4.83 0.51 2.66
C MET A 85 4.52 1.74 1.81
N THR A 86 4.53 1.61 0.47
CA THR A 86 4.43 2.73 -0.48
C THR A 86 3.01 2.93 -1.00
N ARG A 87 2.17 1.90 -0.98
CA ARG A 87 0.74 2.12 -1.05
C ARG A 87 0.41 2.90 0.21
N GLY A 88 0.40 4.23 0.09
CA GLY A 88 -0.26 5.03 1.09
C GLY A 88 -1.57 4.32 1.37
N GLN A 89 -1.72 3.75 2.55
CA GLN A 89 -3.04 3.61 3.08
C GLN A 89 -3.53 5.05 3.21
N GLU A 90 -4.11 5.55 2.15
CA GLU A 90 -5.38 6.19 2.28
C GLU A 90 -6.36 5.11 2.76
N GLY A 91 -6.05 4.49 3.90
CA GLY A 91 -7.11 4.14 4.81
C GLY A 91 -7.78 5.47 5.01
N LEU A 92 -8.99 5.61 4.50
CA LEU A 92 -9.97 6.35 5.21
C LEU A 92 -9.97 5.70 6.61
N GLU A 93 -8.99 6.02 7.46
CA GLU A 93 -9.27 6.27 8.85
C GLU A 93 -10.22 7.47 8.77
N ILE A 94 -11.49 7.15 8.53
CA ILE A 94 -12.50 7.85 9.25
C ILE A 94 -12.01 7.62 10.67
N ASP A 95 -11.23 8.57 11.18
CA ASP A 95 -11.20 8.80 12.60
C ASP A 95 -12.67 8.81 12.97
N PHE A 96 -13.16 7.68 13.46
CA PHE A 96 -14.22 7.74 14.41
C PHE A 96 -13.58 8.58 15.51
N ILE A 97 -13.66 9.89 15.31
CA ILE A 97 -13.48 10.85 16.37
C ILE A 97 -14.30 10.20 17.44
N SER A 98 -13.59 9.59 18.39
CA SER A 98 -14.20 9.07 19.62
C SER A 98 -15.15 10.17 19.98
N THR A 99 -16.41 9.95 19.70
CA THR A 99 -17.47 10.93 19.94
C THR A 99 -17.21 11.37 21.35
N PRO A 100 -16.78 12.62 21.59
CA PRO A 100 -16.68 13.08 22.98
C PRO A 100 -18.06 12.77 23.55
N GLU A 101 -18.10 11.97 24.61
CA GLU A 101 -19.33 11.44 25.25
C GLU A 101 -20.36 12.50 25.66
N ASN A 102 -20.26 13.73 25.12
CA ASN A 102 -21.08 14.88 25.41
C ASN A 102 -21.44 15.75 24.20
N LEU A 103 -21.51 15.21 22.98
CA LEU A 103 -22.34 15.89 22.00
C LEU A 103 -23.81 15.62 22.29
N ASN A 104 -24.43 16.52 23.03
CA ASN A 104 -25.87 16.61 23.13
C ASN A 104 -26.43 16.90 21.73
N ILE A 105 -26.75 15.85 20.97
CA ILE A 105 -27.40 15.93 19.65
C ILE A 105 -28.83 16.53 19.74
N LYS A 106 -29.17 17.14 20.85
CA LYS A 106 -30.51 17.73 21.07
C LYS A 106 -30.70 19.10 20.42
N ASP A 107 -29.65 19.74 19.92
CA ASP A 107 -29.72 21.12 19.43
C ASP A 107 -29.50 21.27 17.91
N VAL A 108 -29.55 20.19 17.13
CA VAL A 108 -29.64 20.33 15.68
C VAL A 108 -31.11 20.43 15.31
N ASP A 109 -31.59 21.67 15.14
CA ASP A 109 -32.93 21.93 14.66
C ASP A 109 -33.11 21.24 13.29
N GLN A 110 -34.01 20.27 13.17
CA GLN A 110 -34.27 19.54 11.92
C GLN A 110 -34.65 20.48 10.76
N ALA A 111 -34.96 21.73 11.05
CA ALA A 111 -35.29 22.77 10.08
C ALA A 111 -34.09 23.25 9.23
N ASP A 112 -32.83 23.05 9.69
CA ASP A 112 -31.62 23.54 9.01
C ASP A 112 -31.00 22.49 8.04
N LEU A 113 -31.55 21.29 7.98
CA LEU A 113 -31.08 20.25 7.08
C LEU A 113 -31.67 20.44 5.68
N ILE A 114 -30.90 20.95 4.74
CA ILE A 114 -31.28 21.01 3.33
C ILE A 114 -31.20 19.60 2.76
N VAL A 115 -32.35 18.93 2.71
CA VAL A 115 -32.46 17.61 2.04
C VAL A 115 -32.74 17.83 0.57
N SER A 116 -31.75 17.61 -0.28
CA SER A 116 -31.93 17.61 -1.74
C SER A 116 -32.70 16.35 -2.14
N LYS A 117 -33.87 16.53 -2.75
CA LYS A 117 -34.64 15.42 -3.31
C LYS A 117 -34.22 15.21 -4.76
N PRO A 118 -34.06 13.95 -5.22
CA PRO A 118 -33.73 13.68 -6.60
C PRO A 118 -34.86 14.13 -7.53
N THR A 119 -34.50 14.63 -8.72
CA THR A 119 -35.41 14.99 -9.75
C THR A 119 -36.08 13.75 -10.36
N GLU A 120 -37.26 13.93 -11.00
CA GLU A 120 -37.97 12.81 -11.66
C GLU A 120 -37.09 12.14 -12.73
N ASN A 121 -36.27 12.91 -13.43
CA ASN A 121 -35.32 12.39 -14.40
C ASN A 121 -34.24 11.53 -13.80
N GLU A 122 -33.67 11.93 -12.67
CA GLU A 122 -32.69 11.13 -11.92
C GLU A 122 -33.27 9.82 -11.40
N ILE A 123 -34.52 9.87 -10.90
CA ILE A 123 -35.25 8.66 -10.46
C ILE A 123 -35.47 7.70 -11.64
N LYS A 124 -35.82 8.23 -12.82
CA LYS A 124 -36.01 7.42 -14.01
C LYS A 124 -34.72 6.74 -14.46
N LEU A 125 -33.63 7.51 -14.57
CA LEU A 125 -32.30 6.99 -14.93
C LEU A 125 -31.82 5.94 -13.94
N HIS A 126 -32.04 6.17 -12.66
CA HIS A 126 -31.67 5.21 -11.62
C HIS A 126 -32.45 3.88 -11.79
N LYS A 127 -33.75 3.93 -12.01
CA LYS A 127 -34.57 2.74 -12.26
C LYS A 127 -34.12 1.95 -13.51
N GLU A 128 -33.79 2.66 -14.58
CA GLU A 128 -33.29 2.04 -15.82
C GLU A 128 -31.94 1.34 -15.56
N TYR A 129 -31.04 1.98 -14.81
CA TYR A 129 -29.75 1.41 -14.44
C TYR A 129 -29.88 0.14 -13.57
N VAL A 130 -30.71 0.19 -12.52
CA VAL A 130 -30.99 -0.96 -11.65
C VAL A 130 -31.58 -2.14 -12.43
N ASN A 131 -32.50 -1.86 -13.38
CA ASN A 131 -33.08 -2.90 -14.22
C ASN A 131 -32.03 -3.55 -15.15
N LYS A 132 -31.09 -2.78 -15.71
CA LYS A 132 -29.99 -3.34 -16.52
C LYS A 132 -29.11 -4.28 -15.71
N ILE A 133 -28.78 -3.91 -14.45
CA ILE A 133 -27.99 -4.78 -13.56
C ILE A 133 -28.74 -6.08 -13.24
N LYS A 134 -30.02 -6.01 -12.93
CA LYS A 134 -30.85 -7.20 -12.61
C LYS A 134 -31.00 -8.15 -13.80
N ILE A 135 -30.96 -7.65 -15.04
CA ILE A 135 -31.01 -8.48 -16.25
C ILE A 135 -29.65 -9.16 -16.48
N GLY A 136 -28.53 -8.45 -16.20
CA GLY A 136 -27.18 -8.99 -16.36
C GLY A 136 -26.82 -10.12 -15.39
N THR A 137 -27.46 -10.18 -14.20
CA THR A 137 -27.22 -11.24 -13.19
C THR A 137 -28.05 -12.50 -13.38
N LYS A 138 -28.97 -12.55 -14.35
CA LYS A 138 -29.79 -13.76 -14.63
C LYS A 138 -29.22 -14.65 -15.72
N ASN A 139 -28.07 -14.30 -16.31
CA ASN A 139 -27.44 -15.07 -17.41
C ASN A 139 -26.04 -15.61 -17.04
N ILE A 140 -25.78 -15.91 -15.76
CA ILE A 140 -24.60 -16.66 -15.32
C ILE A 140 -25.07 -17.92 -14.59
#